data_6c5b7459705e7ae2f39cd6439062981c
#
_entry.id   6c5b7459705e7ae2f39cd6439062981c
#
_cell.length_a   1.000
_cell.length_b   1.000
_cell.length_c   1.000
_cell.angle_alpha   90.00
_cell.angle_beta   90.00
_cell.angle_gamma   90.00
#
_symmetry.space_group_name_H-M   'P 1'
#
loop_
_entity.id
_entity.type
_entity.pdbx_description
1 polymer ?
#
loop_
_entity_poly.entity_id
_entity_poly.type
_entity_poly.pdbx_seq_one_letter_code
_entity_poly.pdbx_strand_id
1 'polypeptide(L)'
;DFDAVLENLDSQGAIEENMLFLDRKTELLFDNMLAQQNSYGAGGTSYGVFENSEDMALNLGFSGFRRGSYDFYKTSWKYLNDASTRGGSANFVNGDNIDGVLVPAGTSTVYDQLLGTNIRRPFLHVRYRASQADDRRMKSWLTGSVGGASTSTLDAMEVNFLSERCLCVQARNNFVLFTA
;
A
#
# COMPACT_ATOMS: atom_id res chain seq x y z
N ASP A 1 10.63 -15.87 -8.66
CA ASP A 1 10.25 -16.99 -7.77
C ASP A 1 9.88 -16.46 -6.39
N PHE A 2 8.62 -16.71 -5.99
CA PHE A 2 8.10 -16.22 -4.73
C PHE A 2 8.81 -16.82 -3.51
N ASP A 3 9.34 -18.03 -3.63
CA ASP A 3 10.11 -18.68 -2.56
C ASP A 3 11.41 -17.94 -2.24
N ALA A 4 12.07 -17.37 -3.25
CA ALA A 4 13.25 -16.53 -3.04
C ALA A 4 12.91 -15.22 -2.27
N VAL A 5 11.70 -14.70 -2.45
CA VAL A 5 11.21 -13.56 -1.66
C VAL A 5 11.06 -13.97 -0.20
N LEU A 6 10.53 -15.16 0.08
CA LEU A 6 10.38 -15.68 1.44
C LEU A 6 11.73 -15.88 2.14
N GLU A 7 12.70 -16.49 1.45
CA GLU A 7 14.06 -16.67 1.98
C GLU A 7 14.71 -15.32 2.32
N ASN A 8 14.49 -14.33 1.47
CA ASN A 8 15.01 -12.98 1.71
C ASN A 8 14.31 -12.32 2.90
N LEU A 9 13.00 -12.43 3.03
CA LEU A 9 12.25 -11.93 4.17
C LEU A 9 12.72 -12.57 5.48
N ASP A 10 12.91 -13.89 5.49
CA ASP A 10 13.45 -14.60 6.66
C ASP A 10 14.85 -14.11 7.04
N SER A 11 15.72 -13.89 6.07
CA SER A 11 17.07 -13.38 6.32
C SER A 11 17.08 -11.99 6.93
N GLN A 12 16.03 -11.20 6.72
CA GLN A 12 15.85 -9.84 7.26
C GLN A 12 15.06 -9.81 8.57
N GLY A 13 14.64 -10.98 9.10
CA GLY A 13 13.81 -11.06 10.29
C GLY A 13 12.45 -10.40 10.11
N ALA A 14 11.82 -10.64 8.97
CA ALA A 14 10.53 -10.06 8.64
C ALA A 14 9.40 -10.59 9.51
N ILE A 15 8.34 -9.81 9.63
CA ILE A 15 7.12 -10.22 10.32
C ILE A 15 6.28 -11.13 9.42
N GLU A 16 5.49 -11.99 10.05
CA GLU A 16 4.71 -13.02 9.34
C GLU A 16 3.52 -12.45 8.56
N GLU A 17 2.90 -11.36 9.06
CA GLU A 17 1.73 -10.74 8.43
C GLU A 17 2.14 -9.65 7.44
N ASN A 18 1.71 -9.79 6.19
CA ASN A 18 2.06 -8.88 5.12
C ASN A 18 0.86 -8.53 4.24
N MET A 19 0.81 -7.28 3.77
CA MET A 19 -0.17 -6.82 2.78
C MET A 19 0.50 -6.72 1.42
N LEU A 20 -0.12 -7.34 0.42
CA LEU A 20 0.35 -7.39 -0.95
C LEU A 20 -0.53 -6.47 -1.82
N PHE A 21 -0.01 -5.32 -2.18
CA PHE A 21 -0.65 -4.37 -3.08
C PHE A 21 -0.18 -4.62 -4.50
N LEU A 22 -1.08 -5.03 -5.37
CA LEU A 22 -0.76 -5.41 -6.75
C LEU A 22 -1.47 -4.51 -7.76
N ASP A 23 -0.90 -4.42 -8.95
CA ASP A 23 -1.63 -3.96 -10.12
C ASP A 23 -2.64 -5.03 -10.55
N ARG A 24 -3.59 -4.66 -11.40
CA ARG A 24 -4.65 -5.60 -11.84
C ARG A 24 -4.11 -6.78 -12.65
N LYS A 25 -3.11 -6.54 -13.47
CA LYS A 25 -2.49 -7.58 -14.30
C LYS A 25 -1.79 -8.63 -13.44
N THR A 26 -0.99 -8.18 -12.49
CA THR A 26 -0.25 -9.07 -11.58
C THR A 26 -1.18 -9.79 -10.61
N GLU A 27 -2.24 -9.13 -10.14
CA GLU A 27 -3.29 -9.77 -9.33
C GLU A 27 -3.91 -10.97 -10.07
N LEU A 28 -4.29 -10.80 -11.33
CA LEU A 28 -4.83 -11.89 -12.16
C LEU A 28 -3.81 -13.00 -12.45
N LEU A 29 -2.53 -12.65 -12.58
CA LEU A 29 -1.46 -13.66 -12.72
C LEU A 29 -1.31 -14.49 -11.45
N PHE A 30 -1.42 -13.90 -10.28
CA PHE A 30 -1.43 -14.62 -9.00
C PHE A 30 -2.63 -15.56 -8.88
N ASP A 31 -3.82 -15.11 -9.25
CA ASP A 31 -5.03 -15.94 -9.27
C ASP A 31 -4.86 -17.16 -10.19
N ASN A 32 -4.35 -16.94 -11.39
CA ASN A 32 -4.08 -18.00 -12.36
C ASN A 32 -2.98 -18.97 -11.89
N MET A 33 -1.93 -18.46 -11.27
CA MET A 33 -0.85 -19.29 -10.73
C MET A 33 -1.40 -20.26 -9.66
N LEU A 34 -2.20 -19.79 -8.75
CA LEU A 34 -2.79 -20.64 -7.71
C LEU A 34 -3.81 -21.62 -8.26
N ALA A 35 -4.62 -21.20 -9.24
CA ALA A 35 -5.56 -22.08 -9.92
C ALA A 35 -4.84 -23.22 -10.68
N GLN A 36 -3.71 -22.93 -11.33
CA GLN A 36 -2.91 -23.94 -12.02
C GLN A 36 -2.26 -24.93 -11.05
N GLN A 37 -1.78 -24.48 -9.90
CA GLN A 37 -1.22 -25.38 -8.90
C GLN A 37 -2.26 -26.33 -8.31
N ASN A 38 -3.51 -25.89 -8.22
CA ASN A 38 -4.60 -26.73 -7.73
C ASN A 38 -5.09 -27.74 -8.77
N SER A 39 -4.82 -27.50 -10.06
CA SER A 39 -5.20 -28.41 -11.16
C SER A 39 -4.30 -29.63 -11.31
N TYR A 40 -3.15 -29.69 -10.65
CA TYR A 40 -2.18 -30.77 -10.74
C TYR A 40 -2.46 -31.94 -9.78
N GLY A 41 -3.65 -32.55 -9.89
CA GLY A 41 -3.92 -33.89 -9.37
C GLY A 41 -4.61 -33.94 -8.00
N ALA A 42 -5.39 -35.00 -7.80
CA ALA A 42 -6.07 -35.37 -6.58
C ALA A 42 -5.09 -35.66 -5.42
N GLY A 43 -4.44 -34.68 -4.91
CA GLY A 43 -3.41 -34.75 -3.87
C GLY A 43 -2.57 -33.48 -3.77
N GLY A 44 -2.94 -32.45 -4.51
CA GLY A 44 -2.27 -31.14 -4.48
C GLY A 44 -2.28 -30.55 -3.08
N THR A 45 -1.13 -30.06 -2.63
CA THR A 45 -0.97 -29.31 -1.40
C THR A 45 -1.94 -28.13 -1.39
N SER A 46 -2.94 -28.20 -0.55
CA SER A 46 -3.85 -27.11 -0.29
C SER A 46 -3.06 -25.96 0.32
N TYR A 47 -2.83 -24.90 -0.44
CA TYR A 47 -2.46 -23.62 0.16
C TYR A 47 -3.61 -23.15 1.04
N GLY A 48 -3.32 -22.70 2.25
CA GLY A 48 -4.32 -22.11 3.14
C GLY A 48 -4.82 -20.80 2.55
N VAL A 49 -5.84 -20.86 1.70
CA VAL A 49 -6.50 -19.70 1.12
C VAL A 49 -7.54 -19.19 2.08
N PHE A 50 -7.51 -17.91 2.38
CA PHE A 50 -8.51 -17.27 3.24
C PHE A 50 -9.79 -17.03 2.43
N GLU A 51 -10.91 -17.34 3.05
CA GLU A 51 -12.26 -17.25 2.51
C GLU A 51 -12.60 -18.30 1.42
N ASN A 52 -13.51 -19.18 1.81
CA ASN A 52 -14.17 -20.18 1.01
C ASN A 52 -13.38 -21.44 0.66
N SER A 53 -13.45 -22.43 1.53
CA SER A 53 -12.63 -23.64 1.48
C SER A 53 -13.20 -24.79 0.62
N GLU A 54 -14.41 -24.69 0.07
CA GLU A 54 -15.07 -25.87 -0.51
C GLU A 54 -14.90 -26.04 -2.04
N ASP A 55 -14.54 -24.99 -2.79
CA ASP A 55 -14.31 -25.08 -4.23
C ASP A 55 -13.15 -24.20 -4.69
N MET A 56 -11.92 -24.60 -4.35
CA MET A 56 -10.72 -23.85 -4.73
C MET A 56 -10.49 -23.76 -6.24
N ALA A 57 -11.05 -24.66 -7.04
CA ALA A 57 -10.95 -24.61 -8.49
C ALA A 57 -11.71 -23.46 -9.15
N LEU A 58 -12.66 -22.84 -8.41
CA LEU A 58 -13.51 -21.76 -8.90
C LEU A 58 -13.28 -20.43 -8.19
N ASN A 59 -12.39 -20.41 -7.20
CA ASN A 59 -12.19 -19.20 -6.39
C ASN A 59 -11.18 -18.24 -7.05
N LEU A 60 -11.58 -17.67 -8.17
CA LEU A 60 -10.92 -16.56 -8.80
C LEU A 60 -11.23 -15.30 -7.98
N GLY A 61 -10.30 -14.86 -7.15
CA GLY A 61 -10.48 -13.65 -6.35
C GLY A 61 -10.35 -13.87 -4.84
N PHE A 62 -9.45 -14.73 -4.43
CA PHE A 62 -9.13 -14.91 -3.00
C PHE A 62 -8.52 -13.64 -2.40
N SER A 63 -8.81 -13.37 -1.12
CA SER A 63 -8.34 -12.19 -0.40
C SER A 63 -6.93 -12.34 0.19
N GLY A 64 -6.46 -13.57 0.38
CA GLY A 64 -5.14 -13.84 0.92
C GLY A 64 -4.76 -15.30 0.86
N PHE A 65 -3.49 -15.57 1.08
CA PHE A 65 -2.93 -16.92 1.12
C PHE A 65 -1.81 -17.02 2.14
N ARG A 66 -1.56 -18.24 2.58
CA ARG A 66 -0.43 -18.56 3.46
C ARG A 66 0.61 -19.35 2.70
N ARG A 67 1.88 -18.99 2.86
CA ARG A 67 3.01 -19.75 2.40
C ARG A 67 4.05 -19.89 3.52
N GLY A 68 4.30 -21.13 3.95
CA GLY A 68 5.10 -21.35 5.15
C GLY A 68 4.44 -20.76 6.39
N SER A 69 5.17 -19.93 7.14
CA SER A 69 4.66 -19.18 8.29
C SER A 69 4.06 -17.81 7.93
N TYR A 70 4.22 -17.37 6.68
CA TYR A 70 3.83 -16.03 6.23
C TYR A 70 2.40 -15.98 5.72
N ASP A 71 1.68 -14.96 6.17
CA ASP A 71 0.34 -14.61 5.70
C ASP A 71 0.40 -13.40 4.76
N PHE A 72 -0.17 -13.54 3.57
CA PHE A 72 -0.21 -12.50 2.56
C PHE A 72 -1.66 -12.12 2.27
N TYR A 73 -2.01 -10.87 2.56
CA TYR A 73 -3.32 -10.30 2.25
C TYR A 73 -3.22 -9.55 0.93
N LYS A 74 -3.86 -10.09 -0.10
CA LYS A 74 -3.84 -9.56 -1.46
C LYS A 74 -4.88 -8.47 -1.65
N THR A 75 -4.50 -7.37 -2.25
CA THR A 75 -5.43 -6.32 -2.65
C THR A 75 -4.97 -5.66 -3.94
N SER A 76 -5.92 -5.31 -4.81
CA SER A 76 -5.64 -4.52 -6.01
C SER A 76 -5.57 -3.04 -5.66
N TRP A 77 -4.46 -2.41 -6.02
CA TRP A 77 -4.29 -0.99 -5.80
C TRP A 77 -4.55 -0.20 -7.08
N LYS A 78 -5.70 0.46 -7.13
CA LYS A 78 -6.17 1.20 -8.32
C LYS A 78 -5.15 2.22 -8.83
N TYR A 79 -4.38 2.84 -7.95
CA TYR A 79 -3.36 3.82 -8.34
C TYR A 79 -2.17 3.21 -9.09
N LEU A 80 -1.94 1.92 -9.03
CA LEU A 80 -0.96 1.24 -9.88
C LEU A 80 -1.46 1.05 -11.32
N ASN A 81 -2.78 1.09 -11.54
CA ASN A 81 -3.39 0.89 -12.86
C ASN A 81 -3.75 2.20 -13.57
N ASP A 82 -3.85 3.31 -12.83
CA ASP A 82 -4.34 4.59 -13.37
C ASP A 82 -3.19 5.51 -13.77
N ALA A 83 -2.91 5.58 -15.06
CA ALA A 83 -1.89 6.46 -15.61
C ALA A 83 -2.27 7.95 -15.53
N SER A 84 -3.57 8.29 -15.43
CA SER A 84 -4.05 9.68 -15.47
C SER A 84 -3.82 10.41 -14.14
N THR A 85 -3.98 9.72 -13.02
CA THR A 85 -3.81 10.29 -11.68
C THR A 85 -2.34 10.44 -11.27
N ARG A 86 -1.42 9.81 -12.00
CA ARG A 86 0.00 9.74 -11.65
C ARG A 86 0.94 10.44 -12.62
N GLY A 87 0.40 11.22 -13.55
CA GLY A 87 1.23 11.97 -14.48
C GLY A 87 2.10 11.11 -15.41
N GLY A 88 1.62 9.94 -15.80
CA GLY A 88 2.20 9.08 -16.84
C GLY A 88 3.49 8.33 -16.51
N SER A 89 4.21 8.67 -15.44
CA SER A 89 5.50 8.04 -15.11
C SER A 89 5.61 7.55 -13.68
N ALA A 90 4.54 7.57 -12.90
CA ALA A 90 4.59 7.23 -11.48
C ALA A 90 4.75 5.73 -11.19
N ASN A 91 4.65 4.87 -12.21
CA ASN A 91 4.84 3.43 -12.09
C ASN A 91 6.27 2.97 -12.33
N PHE A 92 7.19 3.90 -12.59
CA PHE A 92 8.55 3.54 -12.91
C PHE A 92 9.48 3.84 -11.73
N VAL A 93 10.25 2.84 -11.32
CA VAL A 93 11.39 2.97 -10.44
C VAL A 93 12.60 2.51 -11.22
N ASN A 94 13.59 3.37 -11.38
CA ASN A 94 14.81 3.11 -12.17
C ASN A 94 14.53 2.70 -13.64
N GLY A 95 13.38 3.05 -14.20
CA GLY A 95 12.98 2.67 -15.55
C GLY A 95 12.11 1.40 -15.63
N ASP A 96 11.94 0.68 -14.53
CA ASP A 96 11.13 -0.52 -14.47
C ASP A 96 9.69 -0.21 -14.03
N ASN A 97 8.73 -0.94 -14.60
CA ASN A 97 7.34 -0.82 -14.21
C ASN A 97 7.10 -1.45 -12.84
N ILE A 98 6.34 -0.79 -11.98
CA ILE A 98 5.99 -1.31 -10.66
C ILE A 98 4.72 -2.14 -10.78
N ASP A 99 4.84 -3.44 -10.56
CA ASP A 99 3.73 -4.40 -10.61
C ASP A 99 3.06 -4.58 -9.25
N GLY A 100 3.80 -4.34 -8.17
CA GLY A 100 3.25 -4.43 -6.83
C GLY A 100 4.24 -4.08 -5.73
N VAL A 101 3.71 -3.97 -4.52
CA VAL A 101 4.47 -3.68 -3.30
C VAL A 101 4.00 -4.58 -2.17
N LEU A 102 4.94 -5.22 -1.50
CA LEU A 102 4.71 -5.92 -0.24
C LEU A 102 4.96 -4.97 0.92
N VAL A 103 3.96 -4.83 1.79
CA VAL A 103 4.01 -3.95 2.97
C VAL A 103 3.81 -4.79 4.23
N PRO A 104 4.77 -4.79 5.16
CA PRO A 104 4.60 -5.51 6.43
C PRO A 104 3.49 -4.88 7.27
N ALA A 105 2.56 -5.70 7.79
CA ALA A 105 1.43 -5.28 8.61
C ALA A 105 1.80 -5.10 10.09
N GLY A 106 3.02 -4.70 10.38
CA GLY A 106 3.54 -4.56 11.72
C GLY A 106 3.37 -3.16 12.30
N THR A 107 3.55 -3.10 13.61
CA THR A 107 3.56 -1.87 14.37
C THR A 107 4.80 -1.78 15.25
N SER A 108 5.34 -0.58 15.40
CA SER A 108 6.39 -0.28 16.37
C SER A 108 5.87 0.60 17.49
N THR A 109 6.42 0.42 18.68
CA THR A 109 6.14 1.28 19.82
C THR A 109 7.25 2.33 19.91
N VAL A 110 6.87 3.59 19.84
CA VAL A 110 7.80 4.72 19.93
C VAL A 110 7.38 5.61 21.09
N TYR A 111 8.34 5.97 21.93
CA TYR A 111 8.10 6.93 22.98
C TYR A 111 7.93 8.34 22.39
N ASP A 112 6.79 8.95 22.62
CA ASP A 112 6.52 10.31 22.20
C ASP A 112 6.87 11.28 23.32
N GLN A 113 7.91 12.09 23.12
CA GLN A 113 8.39 13.05 24.13
C GLN A 113 7.38 14.16 24.43
N LEU A 114 6.50 14.50 23.49
CA LEU A 114 5.50 15.56 23.67
C LEU A 114 4.31 15.06 24.51
N LEU A 115 3.92 13.81 24.33
CA LEU A 115 2.80 13.21 25.04
C LEU A 115 3.22 12.45 26.29
N GLY A 116 4.52 12.21 26.47
CA GLY A 116 5.06 11.46 27.61
C GLY A 116 4.61 9.98 27.67
N THR A 117 4.15 9.43 26.56
CA THR A 117 3.60 8.07 26.49
C THR A 117 4.14 7.30 25.29
N ASN A 118 4.07 5.97 25.40
CA ASN A 118 4.39 5.09 24.27
C ASN A 118 3.22 5.06 23.28
N ILE A 119 3.50 5.34 22.03
CA ILE A 119 2.53 5.31 20.94
C ILE A 119 2.87 4.16 19.99
N ARG A 120 1.90 3.29 19.70
CA ARG A 120 2.02 2.29 18.63
C ARG A 120 1.76 2.95 17.28
N ARG A 121 2.69 2.75 16.34
CA ARG A 121 2.57 3.26 14.97
C ARG A 121 2.80 2.13 13.98
N PRO A 122 2.00 2.05 12.90
CA PRO A 122 2.28 1.13 11.79
C PRO A 122 3.66 1.38 11.18
N PHE A 123 4.27 0.36 10.61
CA PHE A 123 5.57 0.51 9.93
C PHE A 123 5.51 1.50 8.77
N LEU A 124 4.38 1.55 8.08
CA LEU A 124 4.10 2.58 7.08
C LEU A 124 3.04 3.53 7.62
N HIS A 125 3.39 4.79 7.82
CA HIS A 125 2.45 5.80 8.28
C HIS A 125 2.80 7.19 7.74
N VAL A 126 1.81 8.07 7.74
CA VAL A 126 1.99 9.47 7.35
C VAL A 126 2.00 10.34 8.60
N ARG A 127 2.99 11.19 8.70
CA ARG A 127 3.03 12.29 9.67
C ARG A 127 2.67 13.59 8.98
N TYR A 128 1.98 14.44 9.67
CA TYR A 128 1.64 15.78 9.20
C TYR A 128 1.96 16.80 10.29
N ARG A 129 2.18 18.04 9.86
CA ARG A 129 2.38 19.13 10.79
C ARG A 129 1.06 19.51 11.42
N ALA A 130 0.89 19.20 12.70
CA ALA A 130 -0.24 19.64 13.50
C ALA A 130 0.11 20.95 14.21
N SER A 131 -0.83 21.90 14.22
CA SER A 131 -0.73 23.11 14.99
C SER A 131 -2.13 23.43 15.53
N GLN A 132 -2.22 23.95 16.74
CA GLN A 132 -3.49 24.39 17.31
C GLN A 132 -4.07 25.62 16.59
N ALA A 133 -3.18 26.44 16.02
CA ALA A 133 -3.56 27.67 15.32
C ALA A 133 -3.84 27.47 13.83
N ASP A 134 -3.20 26.48 13.20
CA ASP A 134 -3.26 26.27 11.75
C ASP A 134 -3.03 24.80 11.42
N ASP A 135 -4.11 24.06 11.16
CA ASP A 135 -3.99 22.63 10.77
C ASP A 135 -3.49 22.53 9.32
N ARG A 136 -2.26 22.01 9.18
CA ARG A 136 -1.60 21.84 7.88
C ARG A 136 -1.72 20.45 7.29
N ARG A 137 -2.56 19.62 7.86
CA ARG A 137 -2.90 18.34 7.25
C ARG A 137 -3.62 18.53 5.92
N MET A 138 -4.57 19.47 5.88
CA MET A 138 -5.27 19.89 4.68
C MET A 138 -5.87 21.28 4.95
N LYS A 139 -5.22 22.32 4.45
CA LYS A 139 -5.71 23.69 4.52
C LYS A 139 -6.21 24.10 3.15
N SER A 140 -7.37 24.71 3.09
CA SER A 140 -7.89 25.30 1.87
C SER A 140 -8.34 26.74 2.16
N TRP A 141 -8.13 27.63 1.20
CA TRP A 141 -8.61 29.00 1.28
C TRP A 141 -8.93 29.54 -0.12
N LEU A 142 -9.79 30.55 -0.15
CA LEU A 142 -10.20 31.24 -1.35
C LEU A 142 -9.49 32.57 -1.46
N THR A 143 -9.01 32.91 -2.65
CA THR A 143 -8.49 34.22 -3.03
C THR A 143 -9.20 34.70 -4.29
N GLY A 144 -9.22 36.01 -4.52
CA GLY A 144 -9.87 36.63 -5.67
C GLY A 144 -10.93 37.65 -5.29
N SER A 145 -11.62 38.21 -6.28
CA SER A 145 -12.69 39.22 -6.09
C SER A 145 -14.06 38.57 -5.87
N VAL A 146 -14.24 37.31 -6.23
CA VAL A 146 -15.49 36.55 -6.09
C VAL A 146 -15.53 35.89 -4.70
N GLY A 147 -16.65 35.93 -4.02
CA GLY A 147 -16.84 35.27 -2.74
C GLY A 147 -16.55 36.14 -1.47
N GLY A 148 -16.42 37.43 -1.61
CA GLY A 148 -16.39 38.39 -0.49
C GLY A 148 -15.01 38.71 0.08
N ALA A 149 -13.94 38.11 -0.45
CA ALA A 149 -12.58 38.50 -0.09
C ALA A 149 -11.90 39.14 -1.31
N SER A 150 -11.95 40.47 -1.40
CA SER A 150 -11.26 41.20 -2.48
C SER A 150 -9.74 41.18 -2.26
N THR A 151 -9.08 40.15 -2.74
CA THR A 151 -7.63 40.00 -2.65
C THR A 151 -6.93 40.18 -4.01
N SER A 152 -7.71 40.43 -5.08
CA SER A 152 -7.20 40.61 -6.44
C SER A 152 -8.06 41.63 -7.19
N THR A 153 -7.45 42.36 -8.11
CA THR A 153 -8.14 43.26 -9.07
C THR A 153 -8.78 42.53 -10.22
N LEU A 154 -8.46 41.20 -10.39
CA LEU A 154 -9.06 40.37 -11.40
C LEU A 154 -10.39 39.81 -10.90
N ASP A 155 -11.41 39.82 -11.77
CA ASP A 155 -12.69 39.16 -11.51
C ASP A 155 -12.52 37.65 -11.67
N ALA A 156 -11.94 37.02 -10.66
CA ALA A 156 -11.59 35.61 -10.64
C ALA A 156 -11.75 35.02 -9.21
N MET A 157 -11.92 33.71 -9.15
CA MET A 157 -11.88 32.94 -7.90
C MET A 157 -10.76 31.92 -8.02
N GLU A 158 -9.89 31.89 -7.01
CA GLU A 158 -8.80 30.93 -6.89
C GLU A 158 -8.97 30.12 -5.62
N VAL A 159 -8.97 28.80 -5.77
CA VAL A 159 -9.04 27.86 -4.64
C VAL A 159 -7.65 27.31 -4.39
N ASN A 160 -7.09 27.61 -3.24
CA ASN A 160 -5.76 27.18 -2.85
C ASN A 160 -5.82 26.03 -1.85
N PHE A 161 -4.93 25.06 -2.00
CA PHE A 161 -4.77 23.91 -1.11
C PHE A 161 -3.33 23.83 -0.62
N LEU A 162 -3.17 23.58 0.68
CA LEU A 162 -1.87 23.33 1.30
C LEU A 162 -1.94 22.07 2.14
N SER A 163 -0.95 21.19 1.98
CA SER A 163 -0.78 20.02 2.83
C SER A 163 0.70 19.79 3.11
N GLU A 164 1.07 19.76 4.39
CA GLU A 164 2.44 19.43 4.84
C GLU A 164 2.43 18.02 5.45
N ARG A 165 2.95 17.06 4.70
CA ARG A 165 2.96 15.65 5.09
C ARG A 165 4.34 15.04 4.86
N CYS A 166 4.68 14.04 5.68
CA CYS A 166 5.86 13.23 5.53
C CYS A 166 5.48 11.76 5.60
N LEU A 167 5.92 10.97 4.63
CA LEU A 167 5.82 9.52 4.67
C LEU A 167 6.92 8.97 5.56
N CYS A 168 6.54 8.18 6.56
CA CYS A 168 7.46 7.51 7.47
C CYS A 168 7.40 6.01 7.23
N VAL A 169 8.56 5.43 6.94
CA VAL A 169 8.74 3.99 6.73
C VAL A 169 9.67 3.47 7.81
N GLN A 170 9.21 2.47 8.55
CA GLN A 170 10.00 1.74 9.53
C GLN A 170 10.18 0.30 9.08
N ALA A 171 11.22 -0.39 9.55
CA ALA A 171 11.53 -1.76 9.12
C ALA A 171 11.62 -1.90 7.59
N ARG A 172 12.33 -0.98 6.94
CA ARG A 172 12.39 -0.86 5.46
C ARG A 172 12.82 -2.14 4.74
N ASN A 173 13.60 -3.00 5.44
CA ASN A 173 14.09 -4.27 4.88
C ASN A 173 12.98 -5.33 4.69
N ASN A 174 11.80 -5.10 5.28
CA ASN A 174 10.65 -5.99 5.17
C ASN A 174 9.69 -5.59 4.03
N PHE A 175 9.98 -4.49 3.35
CA PHE A 175 9.25 -4.07 2.16
C PHE A 175 9.88 -4.69 0.92
N VAL A 176 9.05 -5.21 0.02
CA VAL A 176 9.50 -5.74 -1.27
C VAL A 176 8.77 -5.02 -2.39
N LEU A 177 9.53 -4.61 -3.39
CA LEU A 177 9.01 -4.02 -4.61
C LEU A 177 9.05 -5.07 -5.72
N PHE A 178 7.91 -5.29 -6.37
CA PHE A 178 7.82 -6.14 -7.55
C PHE A 178 7.89 -5.28 -8.81
N THR A 179 8.83 -5.57 -9.66
CA THR A 179 9.05 -4.89 -10.94
C THR A 179 9.07 -5.91 -12.07
N ALA A 180 8.59 -5.51 -13.26
CA ALA A 180 8.61 -6.34 -14.47
C ALA A 180 9.98 -6.31 -15.15
#